data_002e82c71bff809626e42f5e1e78c085
#
_entry.id   002e82c71bff809626e42f5e1e78c085
#
_cell.length_a   1.000
_cell.length_b   1.000
_cell.length_c   1.000
_cell.angle_alpha   90.00
_cell.angle_beta   90.00
_cell.angle_gamma   90.00
#
_symmetry.space_group_name_H-M   'P 1'
#
loop_
_entity.id
_entity.type
_entity.pdbx_description
1 polymer ?
#
loop_
_entity_poly.entity_id
_entity_poly.type
_entity_poly.pdbx_seq_one_letter_code
_entity_poly.pdbx_strand_id
1 'polypeptide(L)'
;MVELEGRVWLKTSGKSFLGSGRVHLLELIGKSGSISKAAKEMGMSYKAAWDAVDAMNNLSDEPLVSRSTGGKGGGGTTLTPKGEETIKVFKALEEKYELFLSSIAENSENFDALYKNLRRINMKTSARNQLFGKIDKMTKGIVNSEVELDIGDGNRIVSVITNDSAETLGFEIGEEAYAIIKASWIILSKEKPAKISARNILEAKVSGIIPGAVNSEIKMHFGEKTLASVITNEALEELQIKEGDAVFAIFKASNVILGA
;
A
#
# COMPACT_ATOMS: atom_id res chain seq x y z
N MET A 1 9.30 -20.37 -1.50
CA MET A 1 8.72 -19.10 -0.98
C MET A 1 9.88 -18.14 -0.81
N VAL A 2 9.79 -16.94 -1.34
CA VAL A 2 10.84 -15.92 -1.21
C VAL A 2 10.55 -15.12 0.06
N GLU A 3 11.55 -14.99 0.94
CA GLU A 3 11.48 -14.14 2.13
C GLU A 3 12.26 -12.85 1.86
N LEU A 4 11.68 -11.71 2.25
CA LEU A 4 12.32 -10.41 2.17
C LEU A 4 12.67 -9.94 3.57
N GLU A 5 13.96 -9.75 3.81
CA GLU A 5 14.46 -9.11 5.01
C GLU A 5 15.06 -7.74 4.68
N GLY A 6 14.86 -6.79 5.55
CA GLY A 6 15.43 -5.46 5.43
C GLY A 6 15.66 -4.83 6.79
N ARG A 7 16.49 -3.78 6.83
CA ARG A 7 16.79 -3.05 8.05
C ARG A 7 16.63 -1.56 7.83
N VAL A 8 16.08 -0.89 8.82
CA VAL A 8 15.90 0.56 8.81
C VAL A 8 17.09 1.25 9.46
N TRP A 9 17.62 2.26 8.79
CA TRP A 9 18.68 3.11 9.29
C TRP A 9 18.31 4.57 9.08
N LEU A 10 18.35 5.37 10.14
CA LEU A 10 18.19 6.81 10.06
C LEU A 10 19.55 7.49 10.08
N LYS A 11 19.74 8.45 9.19
CA LYS A 11 20.93 9.29 9.13
C LYS A 11 20.55 10.75 9.28
N THR A 12 21.36 11.49 10.01
CA THR A 12 21.26 12.96 10.14
C THR A 12 22.57 13.55 9.70
N SER A 13 22.55 14.54 8.79
CA SER A 13 23.73 15.18 8.22
C SER A 13 24.77 14.17 7.68
N GLY A 14 24.31 13.10 7.02
CA GLY A 14 25.15 12.04 6.46
C GLY A 14 25.72 11.04 7.48
N LYS A 15 25.55 11.27 8.76
CA LYS A 15 26.02 10.37 9.84
C LYS A 15 24.92 9.43 10.30
N SER A 16 25.29 8.20 10.69
CA SER A 16 24.35 7.21 11.24
C SER A 16 23.81 7.72 12.57
N PHE A 17 22.48 7.91 12.63
CA PHE A 17 21.79 8.40 13.82
C PHE A 17 21.16 7.26 14.59
N LEU A 18 20.21 6.52 13.99
CA LEU A 18 19.49 5.40 14.60
C LEU A 18 19.53 4.16 13.72
N GLY A 19 19.37 3.03 14.35
CA GLY A 19 19.15 1.72 13.80
C GLY A 19 18.71 0.82 14.94
N SER A 20 18.19 -0.39 14.66
CA SER A 20 17.64 -1.31 15.67
C SER A 20 18.53 -1.51 16.88
N GLY A 21 19.86 -1.66 16.68
CA GLY A 21 20.82 -1.82 17.78
C GLY A 21 20.94 -0.59 18.69
N ARG A 22 20.92 0.63 18.13
CA ARG A 22 20.96 1.87 18.91
C ARG A 22 19.66 2.12 19.66
N VAL A 23 18.53 1.80 19.05
CA VAL A 23 17.21 1.91 19.68
C VAL A 23 17.09 0.89 20.81
N HIS A 24 17.55 -0.34 20.60
CA HIS A 24 17.59 -1.35 21.66
C HIS A 24 18.48 -0.93 22.84
N LEU A 25 19.64 -0.27 22.57
CA LEU A 25 20.47 0.30 23.62
C LEU A 25 19.72 1.36 24.44
N LEU A 26 18.99 2.26 23.79
CA LEU A 26 18.16 3.26 24.49
C LEU A 26 17.09 2.60 25.38
N GLU A 27 16.40 1.58 24.88
CA GLU A 27 15.41 0.83 25.68
C GLU A 27 16.00 0.21 26.92
N LEU A 28 17.16 -0.44 26.79
CA LEU A 28 17.84 -1.06 27.92
C LEU A 28 18.35 -0.01 28.93
N ILE A 29 18.77 1.16 28.45
CA ILE A 29 19.10 2.28 29.34
C ILE A 29 17.85 2.74 30.08
N GLY A 30 16.72 2.91 29.41
CA GLY A 30 15.46 3.28 30.04
C GLY A 30 15.01 2.30 31.12
N LYS A 31 15.16 0.98 30.87
CA LYS A 31 14.82 -0.08 31.82
C LYS A 31 15.76 -0.19 33.00
N SER A 32 17.07 -0.10 32.73
CA SER A 32 18.10 -0.39 33.75
C SER A 32 18.61 0.82 34.53
N GLY A 33 18.36 2.03 34.01
CA GLY A 33 18.89 3.29 34.53
C GLY A 33 20.42 3.41 34.42
N SER A 34 21.07 2.61 33.54
CA SER A 34 22.52 2.51 33.49
C SER A 34 23.06 2.08 32.12
N ILE A 35 23.93 2.91 31.51
CA ILE A 35 24.65 2.53 30.28
C ILE A 35 25.48 1.26 30.48
N SER A 36 26.12 1.09 31.64
CA SER A 36 26.94 -0.08 31.92
C SER A 36 26.14 -1.39 31.95
N LYS A 37 24.95 -1.36 32.57
CA LYS A 37 24.06 -2.53 32.57
C LYS A 37 23.51 -2.83 31.18
N ALA A 38 23.08 -1.81 30.46
CA ALA A 38 22.59 -1.94 29.09
C ALA A 38 23.68 -2.49 28.15
N ALA A 39 24.91 -2.00 28.25
CA ALA A 39 26.06 -2.51 27.49
C ALA A 39 26.32 -3.97 27.75
N LYS A 40 26.30 -4.39 29.03
CA LYS A 40 26.49 -5.79 29.42
C LYS A 40 25.42 -6.69 28.85
N GLU A 41 24.16 -6.26 28.87
CA GLU A 41 23.03 -7.02 28.34
C GLU A 41 23.11 -7.19 26.82
N MET A 42 23.64 -6.17 26.11
CA MET A 42 23.89 -6.22 24.67
C MET A 42 25.20 -6.93 24.27
N GLY A 43 26.01 -7.38 25.22
CA GLY A 43 27.31 -8.00 24.94
C GLY A 43 28.34 -7.03 24.35
N MET A 44 28.19 -5.71 24.58
CA MET A 44 29.10 -4.68 24.08
C MET A 44 29.92 -4.05 25.20
N SER A 45 31.05 -3.43 24.84
CA SER A 45 31.87 -2.70 25.81
C SER A 45 31.15 -1.43 26.30
N TYR A 46 31.39 -1.03 27.55
CA TYR A 46 30.89 0.23 28.09
C TYR A 46 31.27 1.43 27.20
N LYS A 47 32.52 1.44 26.71
CA LYS A 47 33.00 2.50 25.85
C LYS A 47 32.17 2.60 24.56
N ALA A 48 31.91 1.47 23.89
CA ALA A 48 31.11 1.44 22.68
C ALA A 48 29.66 1.90 22.92
N ALA A 49 29.06 1.52 24.04
CA ALA A 49 27.72 1.98 24.42
C ALA A 49 27.72 3.49 24.70
N TRP A 50 28.75 3.96 25.41
CA TRP A 50 28.93 5.37 25.72
C TRP A 50 29.09 6.22 24.45
N ASP A 51 29.97 5.81 23.53
CA ASP A 51 30.23 6.48 22.25
C ASP A 51 28.94 6.51 21.38
N ALA A 52 28.15 5.43 21.41
CA ALA A 52 26.88 5.36 20.71
C ALA A 52 25.83 6.34 21.26
N VAL A 53 25.71 6.42 22.60
CA VAL A 53 24.80 7.39 23.27
C VAL A 53 25.24 8.81 22.99
N ASP A 54 26.54 9.10 23.09
CA ASP A 54 27.09 10.44 22.80
C ASP A 54 26.83 10.85 21.36
N ALA A 55 27.07 9.94 20.41
CA ALA A 55 26.79 10.19 18.99
C ALA A 55 25.30 10.43 18.73
N MET A 56 24.38 9.70 19.37
CA MET A 56 22.95 9.93 19.24
C MET A 56 22.53 11.28 19.82
N ASN A 57 23.00 11.63 21.01
CA ASN A 57 22.69 12.92 21.62
C ASN A 57 23.20 14.10 20.78
N ASN A 58 24.39 13.98 20.18
CA ASN A 58 24.99 15.03 19.35
C ASN A 58 24.31 15.18 17.98
N LEU A 59 23.56 14.19 17.51
CA LEU A 59 22.84 14.20 16.24
C LEU A 59 21.34 14.52 16.40
N SER A 60 20.85 14.58 17.61
CA SER A 60 19.47 14.96 17.95
C SER A 60 19.39 16.44 18.34
N ASP A 61 18.26 17.08 18.05
CA ASP A 61 17.99 18.46 18.44
C ASP A 61 17.96 18.64 19.96
N GLU A 62 17.50 17.60 20.67
CA GLU A 62 17.49 17.51 22.12
C GLU A 62 18.13 16.18 22.55
N PRO A 63 18.84 16.14 23.71
CA PRO A 63 19.43 14.89 24.19
C PRO A 63 18.39 13.79 24.37
N LEU A 64 18.69 12.59 23.89
CA LEU A 64 17.83 11.40 24.06
C LEU A 64 18.04 10.76 25.43
N VAL A 65 19.22 10.94 25.99
CA VAL A 65 19.66 10.38 27.28
C VAL A 65 20.28 11.47 28.12
N SER A 66 19.80 11.59 29.36
CA SER A 66 20.36 12.49 30.37
C SER A 66 21.12 11.70 31.45
N ARG A 67 22.09 12.34 32.06
CA ARG A 67 22.90 11.79 33.14
C ARG A 67 22.72 12.62 34.39
N SER A 68 22.51 11.97 35.51
CA SER A 68 22.60 12.61 36.81
C SER A 68 23.99 12.33 37.41
N THR A 69 24.73 13.40 37.74
CA THR A 69 25.99 13.29 38.52
C THR A 69 25.64 12.79 39.92
N GLY A 70 26.20 11.64 40.30
CA GLY A 70 25.87 10.99 41.54
C GLY A 70 26.31 11.77 42.79
N GLY A 71 25.36 11.96 43.73
CA GLY A 71 25.65 12.09 45.14
C GLY A 71 25.87 10.71 45.77
N LYS A 72 25.75 10.56 47.12
CA LYS A 72 25.98 9.32 47.93
C LYS A 72 25.26 8.05 47.45
N GLY A 73 24.51 8.05 46.30
CA GLY A 73 23.78 6.91 45.73
C GLY A 73 24.20 6.50 44.31
N GLY A 74 25.29 7.06 43.73
CA GLY A 74 25.74 6.72 42.37
C GLY A 74 24.98 7.49 41.27
N GLY A 75 25.67 7.89 40.17
CA GLY A 75 25.06 8.56 39.05
C GLY A 75 24.16 7.62 38.23
N GLY A 76 22.98 8.09 37.84
CA GLY A 76 22.03 7.39 36.98
C GLY A 76 22.04 7.91 35.54
N THR A 77 21.51 7.12 34.65
CA THR A 77 21.26 7.50 33.25
C THR A 77 19.80 7.24 32.94
N THR A 78 19.10 8.24 32.45
CA THR A 78 17.66 8.14 32.16
C THR A 78 17.38 8.57 30.72
N LEU A 79 16.37 8.00 30.11
CA LEU A 79 15.83 8.53 28.89
C LEU A 79 15.16 9.89 29.15
N THR A 80 15.28 10.78 28.19
CA THR A 80 14.50 12.02 28.18
C THR A 80 13.14 11.76 27.52
N PRO A 81 12.15 12.65 27.64
CA PRO A 81 10.91 12.55 26.87
C PRO A 81 11.18 12.44 25.37
N LYS A 82 12.21 13.14 24.85
CA LYS A 82 12.65 13.04 23.45
C LYS A 82 13.20 11.65 23.11
N GLY A 83 13.93 11.03 24.03
CA GLY A 83 14.41 9.65 23.88
C GLY A 83 13.28 8.64 23.80
N GLU A 84 12.27 8.75 24.64
CA GLU A 84 11.08 7.89 24.63
C GLU A 84 10.28 8.05 23.32
N GLU A 85 10.04 9.30 22.89
CA GLU A 85 9.39 9.61 21.62
C GLU A 85 10.16 9.00 20.44
N THR A 86 11.49 9.15 20.44
CA THR A 86 12.37 8.64 19.37
C THR A 86 12.30 7.13 19.26
N ILE A 87 12.30 6.41 20.37
CA ILE A 87 12.11 4.94 20.38
C ILE A 87 10.76 4.59 19.77
N LYS A 88 9.69 5.25 20.20
CA LYS A 88 8.32 4.99 19.71
C LYS A 88 8.21 5.23 18.20
N VAL A 89 8.74 6.33 17.70
CA VAL A 89 8.71 6.68 16.28
C VAL A 89 9.51 5.68 15.46
N PHE A 90 10.72 5.30 15.93
CA PHE A 90 11.56 4.34 15.21
C PHE A 90 10.89 2.96 15.13
N LYS A 91 10.30 2.45 16.23
CA LYS A 91 9.58 1.18 16.24
C LYS A 91 8.36 1.19 15.30
N ALA A 92 7.61 2.28 15.29
CA ALA A 92 6.48 2.42 14.35
C ALA A 92 6.97 2.40 12.89
N LEU A 93 8.15 2.96 12.61
CA LEU A 93 8.76 2.92 11.29
C LEU A 93 9.23 1.50 10.93
N GLU A 94 9.87 0.77 11.84
CA GLU A 94 10.26 -0.63 11.63
C GLU A 94 9.04 -1.51 11.34
N GLU A 95 7.99 -1.41 12.16
CA GLU A 95 6.74 -2.15 11.95
C GLU A 95 6.13 -1.87 10.56
N LYS A 96 6.07 -0.61 10.16
CA LYS A 96 5.56 -0.24 8.83
C LYS A 96 6.43 -0.77 7.70
N TYR A 97 7.74 -0.78 7.90
CA TYR A 97 8.69 -1.31 6.94
C TYR A 97 8.57 -2.84 6.80
N GLU A 98 8.43 -3.57 7.91
CA GLU A 98 8.21 -5.01 7.92
C GLU A 98 6.88 -5.38 7.24
N LEU A 99 5.80 -4.66 7.54
CA LEU A 99 4.51 -4.83 6.85
C LEU A 99 4.63 -4.58 5.34
N PHE A 100 5.40 -3.57 4.95
CA PHE A 100 5.66 -3.30 3.54
C PHE A 100 6.42 -4.45 2.87
N LEU A 101 7.52 -4.95 3.46
CA LEU A 101 8.26 -6.09 2.92
C LEU A 101 7.40 -7.35 2.85
N SER A 102 6.61 -7.62 3.88
CA SER A 102 5.69 -8.75 3.92
C SER A 102 4.65 -8.67 2.81
N SER A 103 4.09 -7.47 2.55
CA SER A 103 3.11 -7.26 1.48
C SER A 103 3.68 -7.49 0.08
N ILE A 104 4.99 -7.26 -0.12
CA ILE A 104 5.68 -7.57 -1.38
C ILE A 104 5.94 -9.06 -1.50
N ALA A 105 6.34 -9.71 -0.40
CA ALA A 105 6.67 -11.13 -0.38
C ALA A 105 5.42 -12.03 -0.42
N GLU A 106 4.24 -11.50 -0.09
CA GLU A 106 2.99 -12.24 -0.04
C GLU A 106 2.70 -12.92 -1.38
N ASN A 107 2.47 -14.25 -1.32
CA ASN A 107 2.23 -15.09 -2.49
C ASN A 107 3.37 -15.10 -3.56
N SER A 108 4.57 -14.70 -3.18
CA SER A 108 5.73 -14.73 -4.08
C SER A 108 6.45 -16.08 -4.01
N GLU A 109 6.21 -16.94 -5.01
CA GLU A 109 6.91 -18.22 -5.13
C GLU A 109 8.31 -18.05 -5.72
N ASN A 110 8.53 -17.00 -6.54
CA ASN A 110 9.77 -16.72 -7.25
C ASN A 110 10.00 -15.21 -7.44
N PHE A 111 11.15 -14.84 -8.02
CA PHE A 111 11.51 -13.44 -8.26
C PHE A 111 10.57 -12.68 -9.19
N ASP A 112 9.98 -13.35 -10.18
CA ASP A 112 9.04 -12.70 -11.11
C ASP A 112 7.74 -12.31 -10.39
N ALA A 113 7.22 -13.20 -9.52
CA ALA A 113 6.07 -12.91 -8.68
C ALA A 113 6.36 -11.76 -7.72
N LEU A 114 7.55 -11.73 -7.12
CA LEU A 114 8.01 -10.65 -6.26
C LEU A 114 8.06 -9.30 -7.01
N TYR A 115 8.62 -9.29 -8.21
CA TYR A 115 8.71 -8.08 -9.05
C TYR A 115 7.30 -7.56 -9.45
N LYS A 116 6.38 -8.47 -9.79
CA LYS A 116 4.97 -8.13 -10.05
C LYS A 116 4.29 -7.50 -8.83
N ASN A 117 4.52 -8.05 -7.64
CA ASN A 117 3.96 -7.47 -6.41
C ASN A 117 4.54 -6.08 -6.11
N LEU A 118 5.84 -5.86 -6.35
CA LEU A 118 6.48 -4.55 -6.23
C LEU A 118 5.82 -3.49 -7.12
N ARG A 119 5.52 -3.83 -8.37
CA ARG A 119 4.78 -2.94 -9.28
C ARG A 119 3.39 -2.59 -8.74
N ARG A 120 2.67 -3.55 -8.18
CA ARG A 120 1.31 -3.35 -7.60
C ARG A 120 1.29 -2.37 -6.44
N ILE A 121 2.32 -2.34 -5.59
CA ILE A 121 2.36 -1.49 -4.39
C ILE A 121 2.56 -0.01 -4.74
N ASN A 122 3.19 0.31 -5.84
CA ASN A 122 3.46 1.70 -6.23
C ASN A 122 2.21 2.45 -6.73
N MET A 123 1.10 1.77 -7.04
CA MET A 123 -0.13 2.41 -7.50
C MET A 123 -1.12 2.67 -6.36
N LYS A 124 -0.83 3.63 -5.48
CA LYS A 124 -1.81 4.14 -4.51
C LYS A 124 -2.77 5.11 -5.21
N THR A 125 -3.97 4.66 -5.49
CA THR A 125 -5.04 5.51 -6.01
C THR A 125 -6.24 5.54 -5.07
N SER A 126 -7.09 6.58 -5.14
CA SER A 126 -8.35 6.64 -4.43
C SER A 126 -9.47 5.83 -5.11
N ALA A 127 -9.20 5.25 -6.27
CA ALA A 127 -10.15 4.41 -6.98
C ALA A 127 -10.32 3.06 -6.28
N ARG A 128 -11.58 2.64 -6.08
CA ARG A 128 -11.92 1.37 -5.44
C ARG A 128 -11.64 0.15 -6.32
N ASN A 129 -11.69 0.35 -7.65
CA ASN A 129 -11.51 -0.72 -8.62
C ASN A 129 -10.17 -0.56 -9.34
N GLN A 130 -9.34 -1.55 -9.18
CA GLN A 130 -8.07 -1.70 -9.88
C GLN A 130 -8.00 -3.14 -10.38
N LEU A 131 -8.09 -3.31 -11.69
CA LEU A 131 -8.07 -4.61 -12.34
C LEU A 131 -6.77 -4.73 -13.13
N PHE A 132 -5.98 -5.72 -12.76
CA PHE A 132 -4.76 -6.04 -13.47
C PHE A 132 -5.05 -6.93 -14.67
N GLY A 133 -4.40 -6.66 -15.79
CA GLY A 133 -4.56 -7.45 -17.00
C GLY A 133 -3.38 -7.29 -17.95
N LYS A 134 -3.45 -8.02 -19.04
CA LYS A 134 -2.48 -7.98 -20.14
C LYS A 134 -3.13 -7.37 -21.37
N ILE A 135 -2.43 -6.47 -22.05
CA ILE A 135 -2.91 -5.86 -23.30
C ILE A 135 -2.98 -6.94 -24.37
N ASP A 136 -4.20 -7.30 -24.76
CA ASP A 136 -4.49 -8.31 -25.77
C ASP A 136 -4.63 -7.68 -27.16
N LYS A 137 -5.19 -6.46 -27.20
CA LYS A 137 -5.38 -5.74 -28.46
C LYS A 137 -5.25 -4.24 -28.26
N MET A 138 -4.68 -3.60 -29.27
CA MET A 138 -4.56 -2.15 -29.32
C MET A 138 -4.92 -1.65 -30.73
N THR A 139 -5.84 -0.69 -30.81
CA THR A 139 -6.24 -0.07 -32.09
C THR A 139 -5.94 1.42 -32.03
N LYS A 140 -4.93 1.86 -32.78
CA LYS A 140 -4.49 3.26 -32.79
C LYS A 140 -5.36 4.07 -33.76
N GLY A 141 -6.04 5.11 -33.25
CA GLY A 141 -6.72 6.12 -34.04
C GLY A 141 -5.84 7.35 -34.27
N ILE A 142 -6.43 8.42 -34.77
CA ILE A 142 -5.69 9.69 -35.07
C ILE A 142 -5.25 10.36 -33.74
N VAL A 143 -6.11 10.40 -32.72
CA VAL A 143 -5.88 11.10 -31.44
C VAL A 143 -5.84 10.13 -30.27
N ASN A 144 -6.69 9.11 -30.30
CA ASN A 144 -6.87 8.16 -29.21
C ASN A 144 -6.59 6.74 -29.68
N SER A 145 -6.16 5.91 -28.75
CA SER A 145 -6.04 4.45 -28.91
C SER A 145 -7.11 3.75 -28.08
N GLU A 146 -7.77 2.75 -28.66
CA GLU A 146 -8.57 1.77 -27.94
C GLU A 146 -7.66 0.62 -27.51
N VAL A 147 -7.65 0.30 -26.22
CA VAL A 147 -6.84 -0.74 -25.62
C VAL A 147 -7.77 -1.77 -24.97
N GLU A 148 -7.62 -3.04 -25.32
CA GLU A 148 -8.33 -4.15 -24.70
C GLU A 148 -7.38 -4.91 -23.79
N LEU A 149 -7.72 -5.02 -22.50
CA LEU A 149 -6.97 -5.80 -21.51
C LEU A 149 -7.70 -7.12 -21.27
N ASP A 150 -6.99 -8.21 -21.42
CA ASP A 150 -7.42 -9.50 -20.87
C ASP A 150 -7.13 -9.52 -19.37
N ILE A 151 -8.19 -9.57 -18.58
CA ILE A 151 -8.09 -9.62 -17.12
C ILE A 151 -8.28 -11.03 -16.56
N GLY A 152 -8.31 -12.05 -17.43
CA GLY A 152 -8.50 -13.46 -17.08
C GLY A 152 -9.96 -13.89 -16.99
N ASP A 153 -10.18 -15.19 -16.87
CA ASP A 153 -11.51 -15.82 -16.80
C ASP A 153 -12.44 -15.47 -17.98
N GLY A 154 -11.86 -15.16 -19.15
CA GLY A 154 -12.60 -14.74 -20.34
C GLY A 154 -13.13 -13.31 -20.27
N ASN A 155 -12.78 -12.55 -19.23
CA ASN A 155 -13.20 -11.16 -19.06
C ASN A 155 -12.20 -10.20 -19.68
N ARG A 156 -12.72 -9.14 -20.30
CA ARG A 156 -11.93 -8.08 -20.92
C ARG A 156 -12.38 -6.71 -20.46
N ILE A 157 -11.43 -5.79 -20.37
CA ILE A 157 -11.68 -4.38 -20.13
C ILE A 157 -11.23 -3.59 -21.36
N VAL A 158 -12.11 -2.76 -21.87
CA VAL A 158 -11.83 -1.83 -22.96
C VAL A 158 -11.60 -0.45 -22.39
N SER A 159 -10.49 0.17 -22.74
CA SER A 159 -10.18 1.57 -22.43
C SER A 159 -9.93 2.38 -23.70
N VAL A 160 -10.20 3.67 -23.63
CA VAL A 160 -9.84 4.64 -24.68
C VAL A 160 -8.98 5.72 -24.04
N ILE A 161 -7.72 5.78 -24.45
CA ILE A 161 -6.71 6.73 -23.95
C ILE A 161 -6.13 7.53 -25.11
N THR A 162 -5.44 8.64 -24.83
CA THR A 162 -4.73 9.40 -25.89
C THR A 162 -3.52 8.60 -26.39
N ASN A 163 -3.14 8.85 -27.65
CA ASN A 163 -1.93 8.22 -28.20
C ASN A 163 -0.68 8.62 -27.42
N ASP A 164 -0.59 9.87 -26.97
CA ASP A 164 0.48 10.38 -26.12
C ASP A 164 0.59 9.62 -24.80
N SER A 165 -0.55 9.34 -24.15
CA SER A 165 -0.57 8.52 -22.93
C SER A 165 -0.10 7.09 -23.19
N ALA A 166 -0.51 6.48 -24.30
CA ALA A 166 -0.10 5.13 -24.65
C ALA A 166 1.42 5.05 -24.89
N GLU A 167 1.99 6.04 -25.57
CA GLU A 167 3.43 6.13 -25.83
C GLU A 167 4.22 6.40 -24.54
N THR A 168 3.77 7.34 -23.71
CA THR A 168 4.42 7.69 -22.44
C THR A 168 4.46 6.50 -21.46
N LEU A 169 3.38 5.69 -21.43
CA LEU A 169 3.28 4.50 -20.57
C LEU A 169 3.95 3.26 -21.21
N GLY A 170 4.42 3.35 -22.44
CA GLY A 170 5.07 2.24 -23.14
C GLY A 170 4.14 1.06 -23.41
N PHE A 171 2.85 1.33 -23.67
CA PHE A 171 1.88 0.26 -23.88
C PHE A 171 2.02 -0.39 -25.25
N GLU A 172 2.25 -1.68 -25.25
CA GLU A 172 2.30 -2.56 -26.41
C GLU A 172 1.48 -3.83 -26.17
N ILE A 173 1.12 -4.55 -27.23
CA ILE A 173 0.44 -5.84 -27.11
C ILE A 173 1.35 -6.81 -26.36
N GLY A 174 0.81 -7.40 -25.31
CA GLY A 174 1.53 -8.32 -24.43
C GLY A 174 2.04 -7.70 -23.15
N GLU A 175 2.09 -6.38 -23.03
CA GLU A 175 2.45 -5.67 -21.80
C GLU A 175 1.34 -5.73 -20.75
N GLU A 176 1.74 -5.63 -19.49
CA GLU A 176 0.85 -5.64 -18.35
C GLU A 176 0.37 -4.21 -18.05
N ALA A 177 -0.92 -4.05 -17.71
CA ALA A 177 -1.51 -2.78 -17.35
C ALA A 177 -2.58 -2.91 -16.27
N TYR A 178 -2.83 -1.81 -15.58
CA TYR A 178 -3.93 -1.68 -14.62
C TYR A 178 -5.07 -0.88 -15.23
N ALA A 179 -6.28 -1.43 -15.16
CA ALA A 179 -7.51 -0.69 -15.41
C ALA A 179 -8.04 -0.14 -14.09
N ILE A 180 -8.08 1.17 -13.96
CA ILE A 180 -8.51 1.91 -12.79
C ILE A 180 -9.87 2.51 -13.07
N ILE A 181 -10.90 2.15 -12.28
CA ILE A 181 -12.27 2.61 -12.48
C ILE A 181 -12.82 3.18 -11.17
N LYS A 182 -13.33 4.41 -11.22
CA LYS A 182 -14.00 4.99 -10.06
C LYS A 182 -15.35 4.29 -9.83
N ALA A 183 -15.65 3.92 -8.58
CA ALA A 183 -16.87 3.19 -8.23
C ALA A 183 -18.15 3.90 -8.67
N SER A 184 -18.19 5.22 -8.64
CA SER A 184 -19.34 6.03 -9.10
C SER A 184 -19.52 6.09 -10.63
N TRP A 185 -18.58 5.56 -11.41
CA TRP A 185 -18.70 5.47 -12.88
C TRP A 185 -19.32 4.14 -13.33
N ILE A 186 -19.51 3.21 -12.42
CA ILE A 186 -20.10 1.92 -12.70
C ILE A 186 -21.60 2.02 -12.48
N ILE A 187 -22.36 1.77 -13.56
CA ILE A 187 -23.80 1.66 -13.56
C ILE A 187 -24.14 0.20 -13.33
N LEU A 188 -25.19 -0.07 -12.54
CA LEU A 188 -25.68 -1.42 -12.30
C LEU A 188 -27.01 -1.66 -13.02
N SER A 189 -27.20 -2.87 -13.49
CA SER A 189 -28.46 -3.36 -14.04
C SER A 189 -28.68 -4.81 -13.62
N LYS A 190 -29.92 -5.21 -13.34
CA LYS A 190 -30.28 -6.63 -13.13
C LYS A 190 -30.44 -7.39 -14.44
N GLU A 191 -30.68 -6.68 -15.52
CA GLU A 191 -30.85 -7.26 -16.85
C GLU A 191 -29.65 -6.89 -17.74
N LYS A 192 -29.24 -7.82 -18.59
CA LYS A 192 -28.22 -7.57 -19.58
C LYS A 192 -28.73 -6.55 -20.60
N PRO A 193 -28.07 -5.39 -20.74
CA PRO A 193 -28.51 -4.37 -21.68
C PRO A 193 -28.41 -4.86 -23.12
N ALA A 194 -29.46 -4.70 -23.89
CA ALA A 194 -29.52 -5.22 -25.25
C ALA A 194 -28.58 -4.48 -26.23
N LYS A 195 -28.59 -3.14 -26.20
CA LYS A 195 -27.72 -2.27 -27.04
C LYS A 195 -27.44 -0.96 -26.32
N ILE A 196 -26.19 -0.74 -25.92
CA ILE A 196 -25.75 0.49 -25.26
C ILE A 196 -24.37 0.90 -25.79
N SER A 197 -23.99 2.15 -25.57
CA SER A 197 -22.68 2.68 -26.00
C SER A 197 -21.53 2.38 -25.02
N ALA A 198 -21.80 1.70 -23.90
CA ALA A 198 -20.75 1.24 -23.00
C ALA A 198 -20.10 -0.03 -23.55
N ARG A 199 -18.77 -0.03 -23.61
CA ARG A 199 -17.99 -1.19 -24.11
C ARG A 199 -17.72 -2.23 -23.01
N ASN A 200 -17.79 -1.81 -21.76
CA ASN A 200 -17.54 -2.69 -20.62
C ASN A 200 -18.88 -3.10 -19.97
N ILE A 201 -19.18 -4.37 -20.02
CA ILE A 201 -20.36 -5.00 -19.40
C ILE A 201 -19.86 -6.29 -18.76
N LEU A 202 -19.73 -6.28 -17.44
CA LEU A 202 -19.28 -7.44 -16.67
C LEU A 202 -20.44 -8.02 -15.87
N GLU A 203 -20.68 -9.31 -16.02
CA GLU A 203 -21.62 -10.02 -15.16
C GLU A 203 -20.94 -10.32 -13.83
N ALA A 204 -21.56 -9.93 -12.74
CA ALA A 204 -21.02 -10.04 -11.39
C ALA A 204 -22.09 -10.41 -10.39
N LYS A 205 -21.68 -11.02 -9.27
CA LYS A 205 -22.57 -11.39 -8.17
C LYS A 205 -22.34 -10.44 -6.99
N VAL A 206 -23.41 -9.87 -6.45
CA VAL A 206 -23.35 -8.99 -5.27
C VAL A 206 -22.88 -9.78 -4.05
N SER A 207 -21.81 -9.34 -3.43
CA SER A 207 -21.20 -9.95 -2.24
C SER A 207 -21.39 -9.16 -0.96
N GLY A 208 -21.88 -7.92 -1.06
CA GLY A 208 -22.14 -7.10 0.11
C GLY A 208 -22.64 -5.71 -0.28
N ILE A 209 -23.44 -5.13 0.60
CA ILE A 209 -23.98 -3.78 0.46
C ILE A 209 -23.62 -2.98 1.71
N ILE A 210 -22.94 -1.86 1.52
CA ILE A 210 -22.58 -0.94 2.60
C ILE A 210 -23.47 0.30 2.45
N PRO A 211 -24.52 0.46 3.28
CA PRO A 211 -25.41 1.60 3.17
C PRO A 211 -24.76 2.87 3.70
N GLY A 212 -24.98 3.99 3.03
CA GLY A 212 -24.64 5.32 3.48
C GLY A 212 -25.86 6.23 3.54
N ALA A 213 -25.69 7.49 3.91
CA ALA A 213 -26.82 8.42 4.08
C ALA A 213 -27.53 8.77 2.76
N VAL A 214 -26.80 8.82 1.64
CA VAL A 214 -27.32 9.22 0.31
C VAL A 214 -27.02 8.14 -0.73
N ASN A 215 -25.86 7.52 -0.65
CA ASN A 215 -25.40 6.50 -1.58
C ASN A 215 -25.02 5.23 -0.83
N SER A 216 -25.13 4.09 -1.50
CA SER A 216 -24.65 2.80 -1.02
C SER A 216 -23.50 2.28 -1.88
N GLU A 217 -22.50 1.66 -1.25
CA GLU A 217 -21.44 0.93 -1.93
C GLU A 217 -21.87 -0.52 -2.11
N ILE A 218 -21.90 -0.98 -3.35
CA ILE A 218 -22.23 -2.35 -3.74
C ILE A 218 -20.95 -3.08 -4.10
N LYS A 219 -20.59 -4.09 -3.30
CA LYS A 219 -19.46 -4.98 -3.57
C LYS A 219 -19.93 -6.17 -4.39
N MET A 220 -19.15 -6.53 -5.39
CA MET A 220 -19.47 -7.59 -6.33
C MET A 220 -18.23 -8.45 -6.61
N HIS A 221 -18.45 -9.74 -6.91
CA HIS A 221 -17.45 -10.65 -7.41
C HIS A 221 -17.75 -11.07 -8.85
N PHE A 222 -16.73 -11.20 -9.67
CA PHE A 222 -16.76 -11.85 -10.98
C PHE A 222 -15.48 -12.69 -11.13
N GLY A 223 -15.64 -14.01 -11.20
CA GLY A 223 -14.51 -14.93 -11.00
C GLY A 223 -13.87 -14.69 -9.63
N GLU A 224 -12.56 -14.65 -9.58
CA GLU A 224 -11.77 -14.35 -8.36
C GLU A 224 -11.61 -12.85 -8.09
N LYS A 225 -12.17 -11.99 -8.93
CA LYS A 225 -11.99 -10.55 -8.87
C LYS A 225 -13.15 -9.85 -8.18
N THR A 226 -12.86 -8.68 -7.64
CA THR A 226 -13.84 -7.83 -6.97
C THR A 226 -14.04 -6.51 -7.70
N LEU A 227 -15.27 -6.02 -7.68
CA LEU A 227 -15.67 -4.69 -8.12
C LEU A 227 -16.51 -4.01 -7.04
N ALA A 228 -16.39 -2.70 -6.94
CA ALA A 228 -17.28 -1.87 -6.12
C ALA A 228 -17.96 -0.83 -7.00
N SER A 229 -19.27 -0.68 -6.86
CA SER A 229 -20.05 0.42 -7.43
C SER A 229 -20.64 1.26 -6.31
N VAL A 230 -20.78 2.56 -6.55
CA VAL A 230 -21.47 3.49 -5.64
C VAL A 230 -22.66 4.06 -6.38
N ILE A 231 -23.86 3.70 -5.91
CA ILE A 231 -25.15 4.14 -6.46
C ILE A 231 -25.97 4.88 -5.39
N THR A 232 -27.00 5.65 -5.80
CA THR A 232 -27.92 6.28 -4.84
C THR A 232 -28.77 5.24 -4.14
N ASN A 233 -29.21 5.54 -2.92
CA ASN A 233 -30.10 4.65 -2.17
C ASN A 233 -31.43 4.44 -2.92
N GLU A 234 -31.93 5.48 -3.60
CA GLU A 234 -33.11 5.39 -4.46
C GLU A 234 -32.93 4.38 -5.60
N ALA A 235 -31.79 4.44 -6.31
CA ALA A 235 -31.49 3.45 -7.36
C ALA A 235 -31.33 2.03 -6.79
N LEU A 236 -30.77 1.87 -5.59
CA LEU A 236 -30.67 0.58 -4.91
C LEU A 236 -32.06 -0.03 -4.63
N GLU A 237 -33.00 0.80 -4.16
CA GLU A 237 -34.39 0.42 -3.87
C GLU A 237 -35.16 0.09 -5.16
N GLU A 238 -35.07 0.95 -6.19
CA GLU A 238 -35.73 0.72 -7.48
C GLU A 238 -35.27 -0.58 -8.15
N LEU A 239 -33.96 -0.85 -8.14
CA LEU A 239 -33.39 -2.06 -8.70
C LEU A 239 -33.60 -3.29 -7.79
N GLN A 240 -34.04 -3.09 -6.55
CA GLN A 240 -34.20 -4.16 -5.55
C GLN A 240 -32.97 -5.07 -5.45
N ILE A 241 -31.76 -4.50 -5.49
CA ILE A 241 -30.51 -5.25 -5.42
C ILE A 241 -30.30 -5.77 -4.00
N LYS A 242 -29.98 -7.06 -3.89
CA LYS A 242 -29.70 -7.76 -2.62
C LYS A 242 -28.38 -8.53 -2.74
N GLU A 243 -27.81 -8.88 -1.61
CA GLU A 243 -26.68 -9.80 -1.57
C GLU A 243 -27.06 -11.14 -2.20
N GLY A 244 -26.17 -11.66 -3.04
CA GLY A 244 -26.37 -12.87 -3.81
C GLY A 244 -26.98 -12.66 -5.20
N ASP A 245 -27.49 -11.47 -5.52
CA ASP A 245 -28.05 -11.18 -6.85
C ASP A 245 -26.97 -11.16 -7.92
N ALA A 246 -27.31 -11.65 -9.12
CA ALA A 246 -26.54 -11.42 -10.33
C ALA A 246 -26.88 -10.03 -10.89
N VAL A 247 -25.84 -9.26 -11.23
CA VAL A 247 -25.97 -7.92 -11.79
C VAL A 247 -24.96 -7.71 -12.91
N PHE A 248 -25.23 -6.74 -13.79
CA PHE A 248 -24.31 -6.30 -14.82
C PHE A 248 -23.69 -4.97 -14.38
N ALA A 249 -22.36 -4.95 -14.24
CA ALA A 249 -21.56 -3.75 -14.02
C ALA A 249 -21.19 -3.14 -15.37
N ILE A 250 -21.64 -1.92 -15.62
CA ILE A 250 -21.62 -1.29 -16.93
C ILE A 250 -20.83 0.02 -16.82
N PHE A 251 -19.82 0.20 -17.68
CA PHE A 251 -19.05 1.45 -17.72
C PHE A 251 -18.43 1.71 -19.09
N LYS A 252 -18.25 3.00 -19.41
CA LYS A 252 -17.67 3.42 -20.71
C LYS A 252 -16.18 3.15 -20.77
N ALA A 253 -15.65 2.85 -21.95
CA ALA A 253 -14.22 2.73 -22.20
C ALA A 253 -13.45 4.03 -21.86
N SER A 254 -14.06 5.19 -22.06
CA SER A 254 -13.50 6.49 -21.66
C SER A 254 -13.42 6.73 -20.16
N ASN A 255 -14.09 5.91 -19.37
CA ASN A 255 -14.09 6.00 -17.90
C ASN A 255 -13.08 5.01 -17.27
N VAL A 256 -12.25 4.37 -18.09
CA VAL A 256 -11.18 3.48 -17.64
C VAL A 256 -9.86 4.22 -17.78
N ILE A 257 -9.17 4.43 -16.67
CA ILE A 257 -7.82 4.98 -16.66
C ILE A 257 -6.86 3.79 -16.68
N LEU A 258 -5.83 3.85 -17.53
CA LEU A 258 -4.77 2.85 -17.56
C LEU A 258 -3.53 3.36 -16.84
N GLY A 259 -2.85 2.42 -16.16
CA GLY A 259 -1.56 2.62 -15.53
C GLY A 259 -0.62 1.45 -15.81
N ALA A 260 0.69 1.68 -15.78
CA ALA A 260 1.75 0.68 -15.99
C ALA A 260 2.45 0.33 -14.67
#